data_cd40c5893bb3d4aac66683a46857612e
#
_entry.id   cd40c5893bb3d4aac66683a46857612e
#
_cell.length_a   1.000
_cell.length_b   1.000
_cell.length_c   1.000
_cell.angle_alpha   90.00
_cell.angle_beta   90.00
_cell.angle_gamma   90.00
#
_symmetry.space_group_name_H-M   'P 1'
#
loop_
_entity.id
_entity.type
_entity.pdbx_description
1 polymer ?
#
loop_
_entity_poly.entity_id
_entity_poly.type
_entity_poly.pdbx_seq_one_letter_code
_entity_poly.pdbx_strand_id
1 'polypeptide(L)'
;MSLRQNKDWIIPLSAIAKNDVGLAGGKGASLGELMRAGLSVPPGFVVTAHVFDRFIEETAMREDIEAQLKEINHRDINSVDRISNVIRELILEAPFPRNLRQDILMAYRMLNSPFVAVRSSATAEDSKTASWAGELETYLNTTSKTLFKNIQKCWASLFTPRAIFYRHEKNPHRSHVSVAVVVQAMIQSEIAGIAFTVHPVTKDKNQMIIEAGWGLGEAVVSGQITPDSYIINKKDLSVIDLHTAKQERKLTRSLKGSGDRRVSVPVVQQAKQKLSLARIKELAGICVSVERHYRFPCDIEWALARGKFYLLQSRPITTL
;
A
#
# COMPACT_ATOMS: atom_id res chain seq x y z
N MET A 1 3.28 26.49 -26.11
CA MET A 1 2.36 26.07 -25.04
C MET A 1 3.14 25.43 -23.90
N SER A 2 2.94 25.88 -22.72
CA SER A 2 3.80 26.04 -21.56
C SER A 2 4.28 24.73 -20.92
N LEU A 3 5.58 24.63 -20.67
CA LEU A 3 6.29 23.62 -19.85
C LEU A 3 5.87 23.58 -18.34
N ARG A 4 4.83 24.29 -17.96
CA ARG A 4 4.34 24.36 -16.56
C ARG A 4 3.31 23.30 -16.18
N GLN A 5 2.72 22.55 -17.12
CA GLN A 5 1.66 21.55 -16.83
C GLN A 5 2.16 20.18 -16.36
N ASN A 6 3.45 19.84 -16.53
CA ASN A 6 3.98 18.50 -16.17
C ASN A 6 4.46 18.38 -14.72
N LYS A 7 4.51 19.47 -13.93
CA LYS A 7 5.06 19.42 -12.57
C LYS A 7 4.24 18.59 -11.57
N ASP A 8 2.97 18.38 -11.85
CA ASP A 8 2.03 17.74 -10.90
C ASP A 8 1.68 16.28 -11.27
N TRP A 9 2.32 15.69 -12.28
CA TRP A 9 2.00 14.33 -12.73
C TRP A 9 2.76 13.27 -11.97
N ILE A 10 4.05 13.50 -11.76
CA ILE A 10 4.96 12.59 -11.07
C ILE A 10 5.64 13.35 -9.94
N ILE A 11 5.32 13.00 -8.71
CA ILE A 11 5.81 13.71 -7.53
C ILE A 11 6.64 12.74 -6.68
N PRO A 12 7.92 13.05 -6.37
CA PRO A 12 8.70 12.26 -5.42
C PRO A 12 8.01 12.21 -4.06
N LEU A 13 8.02 11.05 -3.38
CA LEU A 13 7.42 10.89 -2.04
C LEU A 13 7.93 11.95 -1.04
N SER A 14 9.20 12.32 -1.14
CA SER A 14 9.81 13.36 -0.28
C SER A 14 9.23 14.76 -0.47
N ALA A 15 8.55 15.02 -1.59
CA ALA A 15 7.91 16.30 -1.89
C ALA A 15 6.43 16.33 -1.50
N ILE A 16 5.82 15.17 -1.19
CA ILE A 16 4.40 15.05 -0.85
C ILE A 16 4.17 15.43 0.61
N ALA A 17 3.12 16.19 0.86
CA ALA A 17 2.67 16.60 2.18
C ALA A 17 1.41 15.83 2.62
N LYS A 18 1.12 15.87 3.92
CA LYS A 18 -0.09 15.30 4.53
C LYS A 18 -1.39 15.74 3.84
N ASN A 19 -1.44 16.98 3.36
CA ASN A 19 -2.65 17.56 2.75
C ASN A 19 -2.79 17.24 1.25
N ASP A 20 -1.82 16.56 0.64
CA ASP A 20 -1.83 16.22 -0.79
C ASP A 20 -2.63 14.94 -1.10
N VAL A 21 -3.58 14.57 -0.23
CA VAL A 21 -4.43 13.37 -0.40
C VAL A 21 -5.18 13.41 -1.73
N GLY A 22 -5.65 14.58 -2.18
CA GLY A 22 -6.32 14.73 -3.47
C GLY A 22 -5.44 14.42 -4.69
N LEU A 23 -4.12 14.55 -4.56
CA LEU A 23 -3.14 14.26 -5.62
C LEU A 23 -2.51 12.86 -5.48
N ALA A 24 -2.12 12.52 -4.25
CA ALA A 24 -1.28 11.36 -3.96
C ALA A 24 -2.06 10.18 -3.37
N GLY A 25 -3.32 10.38 -3.02
CA GLY A 25 -4.12 9.43 -2.25
C GLY A 25 -3.63 9.31 -0.79
N GLY A 26 -4.36 8.58 0.03
CA GLY A 26 -4.03 8.41 1.46
C GLY A 26 -2.66 7.77 1.69
N LYS A 27 -2.34 6.68 0.97
CA LYS A 27 -1.01 6.02 1.11
C LYS A 27 0.15 6.93 0.70
N GLY A 28 0.02 7.65 -0.42
CA GLY A 28 1.04 8.57 -0.88
C GLY A 28 1.29 9.70 0.11
N ALA A 29 0.23 10.33 0.62
CA ALA A 29 0.29 11.40 1.61
C ALA A 29 0.90 10.92 2.93
N SER A 30 0.51 9.73 3.42
CA SER A 30 1.07 9.15 4.64
C SER A 30 2.56 8.85 4.51
N LEU A 31 3.01 8.24 3.41
CA LEU A 31 4.43 7.95 3.18
C LEU A 31 5.27 9.23 3.07
N GLY A 32 4.77 10.25 2.37
CA GLY A 32 5.43 11.55 2.29
C GLY A 32 5.59 12.21 3.66
N GLU A 33 4.55 12.15 4.48
CA GLU A 33 4.57 12.68 5.85
C GLU A 33 5.58 11.96 6.74
N LEU A 34 5.64 10.61 6.69
CA LEU A 34 6.64 9.83 7.41
C LEU A 34 8.07 10.19 7.00
N MET A 35 8.33 10.41 5.70
CA MET A 35 9.64 10.87 5.20
C MET A 35 10.00 12.24 5.75
N ARG A 36 9.07 13.19 5.78
CA ARG A 36 9.26 14.53 6.37
C ARG A 36 9.52 14.49 7.86
N ALA A 37 8.94 13.53 8.56
CA ALA A 37 9.21 13.27 9.98
C ALA A 37 10.60 12.64 10.24
N GLY A 38 11.42 12.44 9.19
CA GLY A 38 12.75 11.85 9.29
C GLY A 38 12.76 10.34 9.51
N LEU A 39 11.61 9.69 9.32
CA LEU A 39 11.48 8.24 9.48
C LEU A 39 11.98 7.50 8.23
N SER A 40 12.46 6.28 8.43
CA SER A 40 13.05 5.47 7.38
C SER A 40 11.98 4.87 6.47
N VAL A 41 11.61 5.58 5.41
CA VAL A 41 10.68 5.14 4.36
C VAL A 41 11.50 4.86 3.09
N PRO A 42 11.27 3.76 2.37
CA PRO A 42 11.92 3.54 1.08
C PRO A 42 11.60 4.65 0.09
N PRO A 43 12.57 5.12 -0.73
CA PRO A 43 12.32 6.16 -1.71
C PRO A 43 11.29 5.72 -2.75
N GLY A 44 10.59 6.68 -3.33
CA GLY A 44 9.55 6.42 -4.31
C GLY A 44 9.02 7.70 -4.93
N PHE A 45 8.04 7.54 -5.79
CA PHE A 45 7.27 8.62 -6.39
C PHE A 45 5.79 8.23 -6.49
N VAL A 46 4.95 9.22 -6.68
CA VAL A 46 3.53 9.03 -6.96
C VAL A 46 3.24 9.41 -8.39
N VAL A 47 2.60 8.50 -9.11
CA VAL A 47 1.84 8.80 -10.31
C VAL A 47 0.50 9.35 -9.82
N THR A 48 0.30 10.67 -9.96
CA THR A 48 -0.82 11.36 -9.30
C THR A 48 -2.19 10.98 -9.90
N ALA A 49 -3.24 11.29 -9.17
CA ALA A 49 -4.61 11.10 -9.63
C ALA A 49 -4.90 11.80 -10.96
N HIS A 50 -4.27 12.95 -11.20
CA HIS A 50 -4.37 13.67 -12.49
C HIS A 50 -3.87 12.85 -13.69
N VAL A 51 -2.88 11.96 -13.48
CA VAL A 51 -2.39 11.07 -14.55
C VAL A 51 -3.43 10.02 -14.91
N PHE A 52 -4.16 9.50 -13.93
CA PHE A 52 -5.28 8.60 -14.18
C PHE A 52 -6.38 9.31 -15.01
N ASP A 53 -6.78 10.51 -14.58
CA ASP A 53 -7.79 11.30 -15.30
C ASP A 53 -7.36 11.56 -16.74
N ARG A 54 -6.10 11.94 -16.92
CA ARG A 54 -5.50 12.16 -18.23
C ARG A 54 -5.46 10.88 -19.08
N PHE A 55 -5.13 9.75 -18.48
CA PHE A 55 -5.16 8.45 -19.16
C PHE A 55 -6.56 8.14 -19.69
N ILE A 56 -7.59 8.31 -18.87
CA ILE A 56 -9.00 8.11 -19.26
C ILE A 56 -9.41 9.05 -20.41
N GLU A 57 -8.95 10.31 -20.38
CA GLU A 57 -9.23 11.29 -21.43
C GLU A 57 -8.51 10.97 -22.75
N GLU A 58 -7.20 10.69 -22.71
CA GLU A 58 -6.40 10.42 -23.91
C GLU A 58 -6.78 9.08 -24.59
N THR A 59 -7.37 8.16 -23.83
CA THR A 59 -7.88 6.88 -24.38
C THR A 59 -9.37 6.92 -24.73
N ALA A 60 -10.03 8.08 -24.55
CA ALA A 60 -11.45 8.31 -24.84
C ALA A 60 -12.43 7.35 -24.15
N MET A 61 -12.03 6.76 -22.99
CA MET A 61 -12.84 5.74 -22.28
C MET A 61 -13.88 6.32 -21.31
N ARG A 62 -13.89 7.64 -21.11
CA ARG A 62 -14.75 8.28 -20.09
C ARG A 62 -16.23 7.94 -20.29
N GLU A 63 -16.72 8.13 -21.52
CA GLU A 63 -18.12 7.91 -21.85
C GLU A 63 -18.51 6.42 -21.72
N ASP A 64 -17.64 5.52 -22.17
CA ASP A 64 -17.86 4.08 -22.04
C ASP A 64 -17.94 3.64 -20.58
N ILE A 65 -17.01 4.10 -19.73
CA ILE A 65 -17.01 3.79 -18.30
C ILE A 65 -18.28 4.33 -17.62
N GLU A 66 -18.66 5.57 -17.92
CA GLU A 66 -19.87 6.18 -17.36
C GLU A 66 -21.13 5.47 -17.81
N ALA A 67 -21.22 5.04 -19.08
CA ALA A 67 -22.33 4.26 -19.59
C ALA A 67 -22.44 2.93 -18.86
N GLN A 68 -21.34 2.18 -18.74
CA GLN A 68 -21.31 0.92 -18.00
C GLN A 68 -21.72 1.08 -16.52
N LEU A 69 -21.23 2.13 -15.85
CA LEU A 69 -21.59 2.37 -14.44
C LEU A 69 -23.08 2.69 -14.24
N LYS A 70 -23.74 3.33 -15.22
CA LYS A 70 -25.20 3.60 -15.19
C LYS A 70 -26.05 2.33 -15.36
N GLU A 71 -25.53 1.30 -16.02
CA GLU A 71 -26.24 0.02 -16.23
C GLU A 71 -26.19 -0.90 -15.00
N ILE A 72 -25.45 -0.55 -13.95
CA ILE A 72 -25.32 -1.42 -12.77
C ILE A 72 -26.64 -1.57 -12.02
N ASN A 73 -27.10 -2.80 -11.90
CA ASN A 73 -28.10 -3.16 -10.90
C ASN A 73 -27.39 -3.57 -9.60
N HIS A 74 -27.31 -2.66 -8.65
CA HIS A 74 -26.64 -2.91 -7.35
C HIS A 74 -27.32 -3.99 -6.48
N ARG A 75 -28.51 -4.46 -6.85
CA ARG A 75 -29.20 -5.59 -6.19
C ARG A 75 -28.86 -6.94 -6.81
N ASP A 76 -28.20 -6.94 -7.95
CA ASP A 76 -27.77 -8.13 -8.67
C ASP A 76 -26.24 -8.20 -8.74
N ILE A 77 -25.68 -9.13 -7.97
CA ILE A 77 -24.23 -9.34 -7.90
C ILE A 77 -23.63 -9.68 -9.27
N ASN A 78 -24.34 -10.43 -10.12
CA ASN A 78 -23.86 -10.78 -11.47
C ASN A 78 -23.80 -9.54 -12.37
N SER A 79 -24.72 -8.60 -12.23
CA SER A 79 -24.68 -7.31 -12.92
C SER A 79 -23.42 -6.53 -12.55
N VAL A 80 -23.11 -6.43 -11.26
CA VAL A 80 -21.92 -5.74 -10.78
C VAL A 80 -20.64 -6.41 -11.24
N ASP A 81 -20.55 -7.74 -11.15
CA ASP A 81 -19.38 -8.51 -11.60
C ASP A 81 -19.14 -8.37 -13.10
N ARG A 82 -20.18 -8.46 -13.91
CA ARG A 82 -20.11 -8.28 -15.37
C ARG A 82 -19.56 -6.90 -15.72
N ILE A 83 -20.14 -5.85 -15.16
CA ILE A 83 -19.75 -4.46 -15.47
C ILE A 83 -18.36 -4.16 -14.94
N SER A 84 -18.02 -4.64 -13.74
CA SER A 84 -16.67 -4.57 -13.20
C SER A 84 -15.63 -5.13 -14.16
N ASN A 85 -15.87 -6.33 -14.70
CA ASN A 85 -14.95 -6.98 -15.63
C ASN A 85 -14.81 -6.17 -16.92
N VAL A 86 -15.91 -5.68 -17.51
CA VAL A 86 -15.88 -4.85 -18.71
C VAL A 86 -15.02 -3.60 -18.52
N ILE A 87 -15.26 -2.83 -17.45
CA ILE A 87 -14.51 -1.59 -17.19
C ILE A 87 -13.02 -1.90 -16.94
N ARG A 88 -12.73 -2.94 -16.17
CA ARG A 88 -11.35 -3.33 -15.89
C ARG A 88 -10.60 -3.77 -17.14
N GLU A 89 -11.23 -4.51 -18.03
CA GLU A 89 -10.67 -4.89 -19.33
C GLU A 89 -10.38 -3.66 -20.20
N LEU A 90 -11.30 -2.71 -20.30
CA LEU A 90 -11.07 -1.45 -21.01
C LEU A 90 -9.79 -0.76 -20.53
N ILE A 91 -9.60 -0.62 -19.20
CA ILE A 91 -8.42 0.02 -18.64
C ILE A 91 -7.15 -0.81 -18.93
N LEU A 92 -7.22 -2.13 -18.81
CA LEU A 92 -6.08 -3.02 -18.94
C LEU A 92 -5.59 -3.16 -20.38
N GLU A 93 -6.48 -3.08 -21.36
CA GLU A 93 -6.13 -3.27 -22.79
C GLU A 93 -5.83 -1.92 -23.50
N ALA A 94 -6.16 -0.81 -22.86
CA ALA A 94 -5.87 0.51 -23.43
C ALA A 94 -4.36 0.75 -23.62
N PRO A 95 -3.94 1.35 -24.75
CA PRO A 95 -2.55 1.71 -24.96
C PRO A 95 -2.11 2.80 -23.98
N PHE A 96 -0.95 2.60 -23.35
CA PHE A 96 -0.43 3.60 -22.42
C PHE A 96 0.14 4.79 -23.20
N PRO A 97 -0.35 6.05 -23.00
CA PRO A 97 0.07 7.23 -23.75
C PRO A 97 1.57 7.49 -23.66
N ARG A 98 2.19 7.84 -24.80
CA ARG A 98 3.66 7.91 -24.92
C ARG A 98 4.31 8.96 -24.00
N ASN A 99 3.68 10.14 -23.88
CA ASN A 99 4.13 11.22 -23.00
C ASN A 99 4.15 10.79 -21.53
N LEU A 100 3.04 10.23 -21.02
CA LEU A 100 2.94 9.71 -19.67
C LEU A 100 3.94 8.58 -19.40
N ARG A 101 4.14 7.71 -20.40
CA ARG A 101 5.09 6.60 -20.32
C ARG A 101 6.52 7.10 -20.14
N GLN A 102 6.93 8.15 -20.85
CA GLN A 102 8.28 8.69 -20.77
C GLN A 102 8.59 9.28 -19.37
N ASP A 103 7.68 10.07 -18.82
CA ASP A 103 7.85 10.69 -17.50
C ASP A 103 7.94 9.66 -16.38
N ILE A 104 7.06 8.64 -16.41
CA ILE A 104 7.08 7.54 -15.43
C ILE A 104 8.36 6.73 -15.54
N LEU A 105 8.84 6.42 -16.75
CA LEU A 105 10.11 5.69 -16.94
C LEU A 105 11.30 6.50 -16.45
N MET A 106 11.32 7.81 -16.63
CA MET A 106 12.36 8.67 -16.12
C MET A 106 12.39 8.63 -14.59
N ALA A 107 11.25 8.81 -13.94
CA ALA A 107 11.15 8.72 -12.48
C ALA A 107 11.56 7.33 -11.95
N TYR A 108 11.14 6.24 -12.62
CA TYR A 108 11.55 4.88 -12.27
C TYR A 108 13.07 4.69 -12.34
N ARG A 109 13.72 5.21 -13.40
CA ARG A 109 15.19 5.14 -13.54
C ARG A 109 15.91 5.91 -12.44
N MET A 110 15.39 7.08 -12.06
CA MET A 110 15.95 7.92 -10.98
C MET A 110 15.89 7.24 -9.61
N LEU A 111 14.94 6.30 -9.36
CA LEU A 111 14.90 5.51 -8.13
C LEU A 111 16.11 4.58 -7.98
N ASN A 112 16.81 4.28 -9.05
CA ASN A 112 17.95 3.35 -9.06
C ASN A 112 17.68 2.04 -8.32
N SER A 113 16.47 1.51 -8.48
CA SER A 113 16.01 0.27 -7.88
C SER A 113 15.51 -0.69 -8.97
N PRO A 114 16.04 -1.91 -9.05
CA PRO A 114 15.64 -2.87 -10.08
C PRO A 114 14.21 -3.41 -9.88
N PHE A 115 13.70 -3.30 -8.66
CA PHE A 115 12.36 -3.74 -8.28
C PHE A 115 11.65 -2.66 -7.49
N VAL A 116 10.35 -2.50 -7.76
CA VAL A 116 9.49 -1.56 -7.04
C VAL A 116 8.20 -2.25 -6.57
N ALA A 117 7.60 -1.73 -5.54
CA ALA A 117 6.22 -1.98 -5.19
C ALA A 117 5.34 -0.93 -5.89
N VAL A 118 4.29 -1.37 -6.60
CA VAL A 118 3.30 -0.52 -7.25
C VAL A 118 1.99 -0.69 -6.49
N ARG A 119 1.50 0.39 -5.89
CA ARG A 119 0.42 0.36 -4.89
C ARG A 119 -0.65 1.38 -5.24
N SER A 120 -1.89 0.96 -5.36
CA SER A 120 -3.00 1.90 -5.53
C SER A 120 -3.22 2.73 -4.26
N SER A 121 -3.53 4.00 -4.46
CA SER A 121 -3.73 5.00 -3.41
C SER A 121 -4.94 5.87 -3.78
N ALA A 122 -6.10 5.56 -3.23
CA ALA A 122 -7.32 6.28 -3.57
C ALA A 122 -7.34 7.68 -2.92
N THR A 123 -7.87 8.65 -3.66
CA THR A 123 -8.01 10.03 -3.17
C THR A 123 -9.10 10.18 -2.10
N ALA A 124 -9.98 9.18 -1.98
CA ALA A 124 -10.99 9.09 -0.93
C ALA A 124 -10.60 8.12 0.22
N GLU A 125 -9.37 7.56 0.19
CA GLU A 125 -8.84 6.67 1.23
C GLU A 125 -8.56 7.45 2.52
N ASP A 126 -8.78 6.80 3.68
CA ASP A 126 -8.49 7.36 5.02
C ASP A 126 -9.27 8.65 5.40
N SER A 127 -10.41 8.91 4.78
CA SER A 127 -11.36 9.85 5.37
C SER A 127 -11.89 9.26 6.69
N LYS A 128 -12.20 10.10 7.69
CA LYS A 128 -12.72 9.67 9.01
C LYS A 128 -13.96 8.74 8.93
N THR A 129 -14.56 8.63 7.76
CA THR A 129 -15.81 7.89 7.50
C THR A 129 -15.63 6.71 6.55
N ALA A 130 -14.45 6.52 5.94
CA ALA A 130 -14.27 5.54 4.89
C ALA A 130 -12.87 4.92 4.91
N SER A 131 -12.75 3.67 5.35
CA SER A 131 -11.52 2.87 5.21
C SER A 131 -11.64 2.00 3.96
N TRP A 132 -10.78 2.24 2.98
CA TRP A 132 -10.62 1.38 1.80
C TRP A 132 -9.67 0.20 2.08
N ALA A 133 -9.59 -0.22 3.33
CA ALA A 133 -8.73 -1.32 3.74
C ALA A 133 -9.09 -2.60 2.99
N GLY A 134 -8.12 -3.16 2.27
CA GLY A 134 -8.30 -4.39 1.49
C GLY A 134 -8.99 -4.23 0.13
N GLU A 135 -9.40 -3.01 -0.25
CA GLU A 135 -10.08 -2.75 -1.53
C GLU A 135 -9.12 -2.49 -2.69
N LEU A 136 -7.89 -2.09 -2.38
CA LEU A 136 -6.91 -1.60 -3.35
C LEU A 136 -5.72 -2.54 -3.46
N GLU A 137 -5.18 -2.68 -4.66
CA GLU A 137 -4.19 -3.68 -5.00
C GLU A 137 -2.74 -3.20 -4.82
N THR A 138 -1.85 -4.14 -4.53
CA THR A 138 -0.39 -3.95 -4.43
C THR A 138 0.32 -4.99 -5.28
N TYR A 139 1.28 -4.57 -6.09
CA TYR A 139 2.10 -5.43 -6.94
C TYR A 139 3.56 -5.29 -6.53
N LEU A 140 4.05 -6.27 -5.80
CA LEU A 140 5.44 -6.33 -5.34
C LEU A 140 6.39 -6.79 -6.45
N ASN A 141 7.67 -6.50 -6.28
CA ASN A 141 8.74 -6.93 -7.19
C ASN A 141 8.46 -6.63 -8.67
N THR A 142 7.81 -5.49 -8.93
CA THR A 142 7.55 -4.96 -10.27
C THR A 142 8.87 -4.52 -10.91
N THR A 143 9.08 -4.85 -12.19
CA THR A 143 10.22 -4.45 -13.00
C THR A 143 9.82 -3.41 -14.05
N SER A 144 10.78 -2.81 -14.75
CA SER A 144 10.49 -1.90 -15.87
C SER A 144 9.61 -2.51 -16.96
N LYS A 145 9.65 -3.84 -17.14
CA LYS A 145 8.83 -4.57 -18.12
C LYS A 145 7.37 -4.67 -17.72
N THR A 146 7.08 -4.73 -16.41
CA THR A 146 5.73 -4.93 -15.87
C THR A 146 5.14 -3.67 -15.23
N LEU A 147 5.92 -2.57 -15.17
CA LEU A 147 5.55 -1.33 -14.49
C LEU A 147 4.20 -0.77 -14.97
N PHE A 148 4.05 -0.57 -16.27
CA PHE A 148 2.83 0.05 -16.84
C PHE A 148 1.61 -0.83 -16.66
N LYS A 149 1.75 -2.15 -16.90
CA LYS A 149 0.63 -3.08 -16.66
C LYS A 149 0.21 -3.11 -15.21
N ASN A 150 1.14 -2.98 -14.25
CA ASN A 150 0.82 -2.93 -12.83
C ASN A 150 0.22 -1.57 -12.42
N ILE A 151 0.62 -0.46 -13.05
CA ILE A 151 -0.06 0.84 -12.89
C ILE A 151 -1.50 0.74 -13.39
N GLN A 152 -1.74 0.20 -14.59
CA GLN A 152 -3.10 -0.01 -15.11
C GLN A 152 -3.93 -0.91 -14.20
N LYS A 153 -3.35 -1.97 -13.65
CA LYS A 153 -4.03 -2.82 -12.66
C LYS A 153 -4.41 -2.06 -11.40
N CYS A 154 -3.52 -1.20 -10.88
CA CYS A 154 -3.85 -0.31 -9.76
C CYS A 154 -5.00 0.63 -10.11
N TRP A 155 -5.06 1.18 -11.32
CA TRP A 155 -6.19 1.98 -11.77
C TRP A 155 -7.47 1.16 -11.92
N ALA A 156 -7.37 -0.04 -12.50
CA ALA A 156 -8.50 -0.96 -12.66
C ALA A 156 -9.06 -1.45 -11.30
N SER A 157 -8.25 -1.48 -10.23
CA SER A 157 -8.73 -1.88 -8.89
C SER A 157 -9.82 -0.95 -8.34
N LEU A 158 -9.92 0.28 -8.84
CA LEU A 158 -11.00 1.21 -8.53
C LEU A 158 -12.38 0.71 -8.98
N PHE A 159 -12.43 -0.24 -9.90
CA PHE A 159 -13.63 -0.80 -10.50
C PHE A 159 -13.83 -2.28 -10.16
N THR A 160 -13.21 -2.80 -9.09
CA THR A 160 -13.55 -4.13 -8.57
C THR A 160 -15.00 -4.13 -8.08
N PRO A 161 -15.71 -5.28 -8.07
CA PRO A 161 -17.08 -5.38 -7.57
C PRO A 161 -17.24 -4.75 -6.20
N ARG A 162 -16.31 -5.05 -5.30
CA ARG A 162 -16.28 -4.53 -3.94
C ARG A 162 -16.08 -3.01 -3.90
N ALA A 163 -15.18 -2.45 -4.72
CA ALA A 163 -14.96 -1.01 -4.83
C ALA A 163 -16.20 -0.29 -5.40
N ILE A 164 -16.93 -0.91 -6.33
CA ILE A 164 -18.19 -0.40 -6.88
C ILE A 164 -19.27 -0.36 -5.78
N PHE A 165 -19.48 -1.47 -5.04
CA PHE A 165 -20.43 -1.52 -3.93
C PHE A 165 -20.11 -0.50 -2.86
N TYR A 166 -18.85 -0.42 -2.44
CA TYR A 166 -18.42 0.52 -1.41
C TYR A 166 -18.70 1.98 -1.80
N ARG A 167 -18.46 2.37 -3.06
CA ARG A 167 -18.79 3.71 -3.56
C ARG A 167 -20.29 3.98 -3.56
N HIS A 168 -21.08 2.98 -3.93
CA HIS A 168 -22.54 3.09 -3.92
C HIS A 168 -23.10 3.31 -2.50
N GLU A 169 -22.60 2.57 -1.52
CA GLU A 169 -23.05 2.67 -0.12
C GLU A 169 -22.64 3.98 0.57
N LYS A 170 -21.41 4.42 0.31
CA LYS A 170 -20.84 5.55 1.06
C LYS A 170 -21.11 6.91 0.42
N ASN A 171 -21.26 6.98 -0.89
CA ASN A 171 -21.48 8.27 -1.56
C ASN A 171 -22.05 8.12 -2.98
N PRO A 172 -23.35 7.82 -3.13
CA PRO A 172 -23.97 7.56 -4.44
C PRO A 172 -23.95 8.78 -5.38
N HIS A 173 -23.72 10.00 -4.85
CA HIS A 173 -23.71 11.24 -5.63
C HIS A 173 -22.30 11.75 -6.02
N ARG A 174 -21.23 11.17 -5.54
CA ARG A 174 -19.86 11.50 -5.98
C ARG A 174 -19.49 10.66 -7.19
N SER A 175 -19.70 11.23 -8.36
CA SER A 175 -19.42 10.62 -9.66
C SER A 175 -17.92 10.42 -9.92
N HIS A 176 -17.03 11.22 -9.34
CA HIS A 176 -15.61 11.20 -9.66
C HIS A 176 -14.76 10.75 -8.45
N VAL A 177 -14.25 9.52 -8.51
CA VAL A 177 -13.21 9.02 -7.60
C VAL A 177 -11.99 8.70 -8.45
N SER A 178 -10.87 9.31 -8.11
CA SER A 178 -9.61 9.10 -8.79
C SER A 178 -8.63 8.30 -7.94
N VAL A 179 -7.64 7.70 -8.56
CA VAL A 179 -6.64 6.87 -7.88
C VAL A 179 -5.23 7.26 -8.31
N ALA A 180 -4.43 7.63 -7.35
CA ALA A 180 -3.00 7.76 -7.52
C ALA A 180 -2.31 6.39 -7.39
N VAL A 181 -1.09 6.28 -7.90
CA VAL A 181 -0.29 5.06 -7.77
C VAL A 181 1.05 5.39 -7.15
N VAL A 182 1.32 4.80 -5.99
CA VAL A 182 2.63 4.87 -5.34
C VAL A 182 3.56 3.85 -6.00
N VAL A 183 4.69 4.32 -6.51
CA VAL A 183 5.80 3.49 -7.02
C VAL A 183 6.98 3.65 -6.06
N GLN A 184 7.27 2.63 -5.28
CA GLN A 184 8.22 2.68 -4.17
C GLN A 184 9.31 1.64 -4.34
N ALA A 185 10.57 1.97 -4.03
CA ALA A 185 11.68 1.03 -4.07
C ALA A 185 11.37 -0.19 -3.17
N MET A 186 11.54 -1.39 -3.75
CA MET A 186 11.19 -2.63 -3.08
C MET A 186 12.24 -2.99 -2.01
N ILE A 187 11.79 -3.19 -0.79
CA ILE A 187 12.61 -3.74 0.28
C ILE A 187 12.50 -5.27 0.25
N GLN A 188 13.62 -5.94 0.00
CA GLN A 188 13.73 -7.40 0.08
C GLN A 188 13.92 -7.78 1.54
N SER A 189 12.84 -7.82 2.30
CA SER A 189 12.87 -8.02 3.74
C SER A 189 13.28 -9.45 4.13
N GLU A 190 14.09 -9.52 5.18
CA GLU A 190 14.41 -10.77 5.88
C GLU A 190 13.27 -11.12 6.83
N ILE A 191 12.75 -10.09 7.50
CA ILE A 191 11.61 -10.13 8.42
C ILE A 191 10.74 -8.91 8.11
N ALA A 192 9.44 -9.08 8.17
CA ALA A 192 8.49 -7.99 8.01
C ALA A 192 7.21 -8.28 8.79
N GLY A 193 6.38 -7.26 8.95
CA GLY A 193 5.13 -7.44 9.68
C GLY A 193 4.33 -6.16 9.83
N ILE A 194 3.46 -6.17 10.82
CA ILE A 194 2.60 -5.07 11.20
C ILE A 194 2.80 -4.71 12.67
N ALA A 195 2.48 -3.49 13.02
CA ALA A 195 2.47 -3.04 14.41
C ALA A 195 1.23 -2.17 14.66
N PHE A 196 0.49 -2.49 15.72
CA PHE A 196 -0.63 -1.69 16.19
C PHE A 196 -0.17 -0.93 17.42
N THR A 197 -0.19 0.39 17.39
CA THR A 197 0.24 1.22 18.52
C THR A 197 -0.76 1.30 19.68
N VAL A 198 -1.84 0.56 19.59
CA VAL A 198 -2.82 0.27 20.65
C VAL A 198 -3.15 -1.22 20.57
N HIS A 199 -3.44 -1.85 21.70
CA HIS A 199 -3.82 -3.27 21.70
C HIS A 199 -5.20 -3.45 21.00
N PRO A 200 -5.30 -4.11 19.82
CA PRO A 200 -6.50 -4.08 18.99
C PRO A 200 -7.71 -4.76 19.64
N VAL A 201 -7.48 -5.73 20.56
CA VAL A 201 -8.56 -6.48 21.24
C VAL A 201 -8.96 -5.80 22.54
N THR A 202 -8.00 -5.52 23.42
CA THR A 202 -8.29 -4.92 24.74
C THR A 202 -8.49 -3.40 24.68
N LYS A 203 -8.09 -2.77 23.57
CA LYS A 203 -8.08 -1.29 23.36
C LYS A 203 -7.20 -0.54 24.36
N ASP A 204 -6.28 -1.24 25.03
CA ASP A 204 -5.33 -0.61 25.96
C ASP A 204 -4.34 0.28 25.19
N LYS A 205 -4.42 1.58 25.43
CA LYS A 205 -3.57 2.61 24.81
C LYS A 205 -2.14 2.61 25.33
N ASN A 206 -1.87 1.93 26.44
CA ASN A 206 -0.52 1.81 27.02
C ASN A 206 0.24 0.61 26.44
N GLN A 207 -0.41 -0.23 25.68
CA GLN A 207 0.17 -1.40 25.04
C GLN A 207 0.19 -1.24 23.53
N MET A 208 1.19 -1.83 22.88
CA MET A 208 1.24 -2.04 21.46
C MET A 208 1.45 -3.53 21.15
N ILE A 209 1.02 -3.95 19.97
CA ILE A 209 1.31 -5.27 19.44
C ILE A 209 2.20 -5.13 18.21
N ILE A 210 3.26 -5.94 18.15
CA ILE A 210 4.10 -6.10 16.96
C ILE A 210 3.96 -7.55 16.50
N GLU A 211 3.62 -7.74 15.24
CA GLU A 211 3.60 -9.02 14.56
C GLU A 211 4.75 -9.12 13.58
N ALA A 212 5.42 -10.29 13.52
CA ALA A 212 6.63 -10.50 12.73
C ALA A 212 6.63 -11.85 12.02
N GLY A 213 6.97 -11.85 10.72
CA GLY A 213 7.13 -13.05 9.92
C GLY A 213 8.41 -13.02 9.09
N TRP A 214 8.94 -14.20 8.75
CA TRP A 214 10.03 -14.34 7.78
C TRP A 214 9.57 -13.94 6.39
N GLY A 215 10.37 -13.15 5.68
CA GLY A 215 10.18 -12.78 4.29
C GLY A 215 9.40 -11.49 4.10
N LEU A 216 8.64 -11.37 3.01
CA LEU A 216 7.89 -10.17 2.65
C LEU A 216 6.63 -10.02 3.50
N GLY A 217 6.33 -8.79 3.91
CA GLY A 217 5.22 -8.45 4.81
C GLY A 217 3.83 -8.80 4.29
N GLU A 218 3.66 -8.92 2.98
CA GLU A 218 2.41 -9.34 2.35
C GLU A 218 1.85 -10.65 2.94
N ALA A 219 2.74 -11.59 3.31
CA ALA A 219 2.32 -12.85 3.92
C ALA A 219 1.70 -12.69 5.32
N VAL A 220 2.11 -11.66 6.08
CA VAL A 220 1.53 -11.30 7.39
C VAL A 220 0.23 -10.54 7.18
N VAL A 221 0.25 -9.48 6.37
CA VAL A 221 -0.89 -8.61 6.11
C VAL A 221 -2.09 -9.38 5.54
N SER A 222 -1.84 -10.33 4.63
CA SER A 222 -2.89 -11.16 4.02
C SER A 222 -3.31 -12.38 4.84
N GLY A 223 -2.74 -12.57 6.06
CA GLY A 223 -3.06 -13.71 6.92
C GLY A 223 -2.62 -15.07 6.37
N GLN A 224 -1.66 -15.11 5.44
CA GLN A 224 -1.17 -16.37 4.84
C GLN A 224 -0.27 -17.18 5.77
N ILE A 225 0.25 -16.56 6.82
CA ILE A 225 1.08 -17.17 7.84
C ILE A 225 0.60 -16.72 9.23
N THR A 226 0.90 -17.53 10.25
CA THR A 226 0.78 -17.11 11.65
C THR A 226 2.10 -16.45 12.04
N PRO A 227 2.11 -15.13 12.36
CA PRO A 227 3.31 -14.41 12.76
C PRO A 227 3.68 -14.68 14.23
N ASP A 228 4.90 -14.32 14.62
CA ASP A 228 5.19 -14.05 16.03
C ASP A 228 4.39 -12.83 16.48
N SER A 229 3.99 -12.81 17.75
CA SER A 229 3.28 -11.68 18.35
C SER A 229 4.01 -11.23 19.61
N TYR A 230 4.23 -9.93 19.73
CA TYR A 230 4.90 -9.30 20.87
C TYR A 230 4.01 -8.20 21.43
N ILE A 231 3.65 -8.31 22.72
CA ILE A 231 2.92 -7.27 23.45
C ILE A 231 3.92 -6.43 24.22
N ILE A 232 3.93 -5.13 23.99
CA ILE A 232 4.93 -4.20 24.52
C ILE A 232 4.26 -3.11 25.33
N ASN A 233 4.80 -2.79 26.51
CA ASN A 233 4.45 -1.60 27.29
C ASN A 233 5.06 -0.36 26.61
N LYS A 234 4.23 0.60 26.20
CA LYS A 234 4.67 1.82 25.50
C LYS A 234 5.48 2.79 26.36
N LYS A 235 5.35 2.71 27.69
CA LYS A 235 6.01 3.65 28.62
C LYS A 235 7.51 3.40 28.73
N ASP A 236 7.89 2.12 28.85
CA ASP A 236 9.28 1.69 29.09
C ASP A 236 9.82 0.76 28.01
N LEU A 237 9.00 0.43 27.00
CA LEU A 237 9.28 -0.48 25.90
C LEU A 237 9.64 -1.91 26.37
N SER A 238 9.18 -2.30 27.56
CA SER A 238 9.32 -3.68 28.03
C SER A 238 8.37 -4.61 27.30
N VAL A 239 8.83 -5.84 27.05
CA VAL A 239 7.99 -6.89 26.48
C VAL A 239 7.15 -7.50 27.61
N ILE A 240 5.82 -7.38 27.51
CA ILE A 240 4.85 -7.92 28.45
C ILE A 240 4.59 -9.39 28.16
N ASP A 241 4.40 -9.72 26.87
CA ASP A 241 4.13 -11.08 26.39
C ASP A 241 4.79 -11.33 25.05
N LEU A 242 5.16 -12.57 24.78
CA LEU A 242 5.86 -13.00 23.58
C LEU A 242 5.37 -14.37 23.18
N HIS A 243 4.79 -14.44 21.99
CA HIS A 243 4.39 -15.68 21.34
C HIS A 243 5.21 -15.91 20.07
N THR A 244 5.88 -17.05 19.98
CA THR A 244 6.65 -17.45 18.78
C THR A 244 5.86 -18.50 18.01
N ALA A 245 5.56 -18.21 16.76
CA ALA A 245 4.85 -19.11 15.87
C ALA A 245 5.82 -19.89 14.96
N LYS A 246 5.50 -21.16 14.69
CA LYS A 246 6.19 -21.95 13.67
C LYS A 246 5.80 -21.44 12.28
N GLN A 247 6.79 -21.04 11.48
CA GLN A 247 6.57 -20.60 10.10
C GLN A 247 7.32 -21.51 9.12
N GLU A 248 6.60 -22.31 8.35
CA GLU A 248 7.17 -23.28 7.40
C GLU A 248 7.45 -22.70 6.02
N ARG A 249 6.73 -21.66 5.63
CA ARG A 249 6.85 -21.00 4.32
C ARG A 249 6.97 -19.50 4.47
N LYS A 250 7.70 -18.88 3.54
CA LYS A 250 7.81 -17.42 3.46
C LYS A 250 7.62 -16.94 2.02
N LEU A 251 7.16 -15.72 1.87
CA LEU A 251 7.07 -15.04 0.58
C LEU A 251 8.40 -14.33 0.29
N THR A 252 8.91 -14.50 -0.91
CA THR A 252 10.13 -13.83 -1.37
C THR A 252 9.99 -13.44 -2.83
N ARG A 253 10.92 -12.64 -3.33
CA ARG A 253 10.97 -12.28 -4.74
C ARG A 253 11.12 -13.54 -5.62
N SER A 254 10.40 -13.55 -6.74
CA SER A 254 10.63 -14.55 -7.80
C SER A 254 12.04 -14.43 -8.39
N LEU A 255 12.68 -15.55 -8.67
CA LEU A 255 13.97 -15.57 -9.38
C LEU A 255 13.80 -15.41 -10.89
N LYS A 256 12.59 -15.63 -11.40
CA LYS A 256 12.25 -15.53 -12.84
C LYS A 256 11.38 -14.30 -13.09
N GLY A 257 12.02 -13.14 -13.30
CA GLY A 257 11.31 -11.91 -13.67
C GLY A 257 10.74 -11.11 -12.50
N SER A 258 9.49 -10.66 -12.62
CA SER A 258 8.75 -9.89 -11.62
C SER A 258 7.87 -10.78 -10.74
N GLY A 259 7.38 -10.21 -9.63
CA GLY A 259 6.46 -10.86 -8.70
C GLY A 259 7.15 -11.69 -7.62
N ASP A 260 6.35 -12.42 -6.88
CA ASP A 260 6.73 -13.11 -5.68
C ASP A 260 6.61 -14.62 -5.82
N ARG A 261 7.26 -15.36 -4.93
CA ARG A 261 7.12 -16.82 -4.82
C ARG A 261 7.15 -17.25 -3.37
N ARG A 262 6.45 -18.33 -3.07
CA ARG A 262 6.55 -19.01 -1.77
C ARG A 262 7.75 -19.96 -1.78
N VAL A 263 8.54 -19.91 -0.70
CA VAL A 263 9.66 -20.82 -0.48
C VAL A 263 9.59 -21.37 0.93
N SER A 264 10.16 -22.56 1.14
CA SER A 264 10.28 -23.14 2.47
C SER A 264 11.26 -22.35 3.34
N VAL A 265 10.91 -22.16 4.61
CA VAL A 265 11.83 -21.70 5.66
C VAL A 265 12.70 -22.89 6.08
N PRO A 266 14.03 -22.74 6.20
CA PRO A 266 14.88 -23.82 6.70
C PRO A 266 14.37 -24.35 8.05
N VAL A 267 14.33 -25.69 8.23
CA VAL A 267 13.72 -26.33 9.40
C VAL A 267 14.25 -25.75 10.72
N VAL A 268 15.57 -25.49 10.78
CA VAL A 268 16.23 -24.90 11.96
C VAL A 268 15.79 -23.46 12.28
N GLN A 269 15.09 -22.79 11.36
CA GLN A 269 14.58 -21.43 11.55
C GLN A 269 13.06 -21.38 11.76
N GLN A 270 12.33 -22.45 11.44
CA GLN A 270 10.86 -22.42 11.43
C GLN A 270 10.25 -22.02 12.78
N ALA A 271 10.79 -22.53 13.88
CA ALA A 271 10.32 -22.25 15.24
C ALA A 271 11.14 -21.16 15.96
N LYS A 272 12.09 -20.50 15.26
CA LYS A 272 12.88 -19.43 15.87
C LYS A 272 12.08 -18.13 15.95
N GLN A 273 12.24 -17.42 17.06
CA GLN A 273 11.77 -16.06 17.23
C GLN A 273 12.35 -15.15 16.15
N LYS A 274 11.50 -14.34 15.50
CA LYS A 274 11.87 -13.52 14.34
C LYS A 274 12.70 -12.30 14.76
N LEU A 275 12.33 -11.61 15.84
CA LEU A 275 13.03 -10.43 16.32
C LEU A 275 13.64 -10.71 17.71
N SER A 276 14.91 -10.34 17.93
CA SER A 276 15.50 -10.31 19.27
C SER A 276 14.83 -9.23 20.14
N LEU A 277 14.93 -9.35 21.47
CA LEU A 277 14.40 -8.36 22.41
C LEU A 277 14.90 -6.93 22.11
N ALA A 278 16.17 -6.77 21.72
CA ALA A 278 16.73 -5.50 21.34
C ALA A 278 16.06 -4.91 20.08
N ARG A 279 15.78 -5.76 19.08
CA ARG A 279 15.09 -5.34 17.86
C ARG A 279 13.62 -5.05 18.09
N ILE A 280 12.95 -5.78 18.99
CA ILE A 280 11.56 -5.46 19.40
C ILE A 280 11.51 -4.07 20.01
N LYS A 281 12.40 -3.75 20.94
CA LYS A 281 12.47 -2.42 21.57
C LYS A 281 12.78 -1.31 20.58
N GLU A 282 13.71 -1.53 19.65
CA GLU A 282 14.04 -0.58 18.58
C GLU A 282 12.81 -0.26 17.73
N LEU A 283 12.10 -1.28 17.25
CA LEU A 283 10.89 -1.12 16.44
C LEU A 283 9.76 -0.46 17.25
N ALA A 284 9.58 -0.86 18.50
CA ALA A 284 8.60 -0.24 19.39
C ALA A 284 8.86 1.26 19.57
N GLY A 285 10.11 1.67 19.72
CA GLY A 285 10.50 3.09 19.79
C GLY A 285 10.16 3.86 18.50
N ILE A 286 10.37 3.22 17.32
CA ILE A 286 9.96 3.79 16.03
C ILE A 286 8.44 3.94 15.98
N CYS A 287 7.66 2.93 16.36
CA CYS A 287 6.20 2.97 16.37
C CYS A 287 5.64 4.04 17.29
N VAL A 288 6.22 4.21 18.51
CA VAL A 288 5.87 5.31 19.43
C VAL A 288 6.14 6.68 18.78
N SER A 289 7.24 6.82 18.05
CA SER A 289 7.56 8.07 17.35
C SER A 289 6.55 8.38 16.23
N VAL A 290 6.09 7.36 15.50
CA VAL A 290 5.02 7.50 14.49
C VAL A 290 3.72 7.98 15.16
N GLU A 291 3.27 7.30 16.20
CA GLU A 291 2.03 7.66 16.91
C GLU A 291 2.11 9.08 17.50
N ARG A 292 3.24 9.46 18.09
CA ARG A 292 3.46 10.80 18.63
C ARG A 292 3.37 11.87 17.52
N HIS A 293 3.92 11.58 16.34
CA HIS A 293 3.88 12.47 15.20
C HIS A 293 2.44 12.69 14.71
N TYR A 294 1.68 11.61 14.53
CA TYR A 294 0.30 11.68 14.05
C TYR A 294 -0.72 12.07 15.11
N ARG A 295 -0.42 11.87 16.41
CA ARG A 295 -1.29 12.11 17.58
C ARG A 295 -2.54 11.23 17.60
N PHE A 296 -2.49 10.07 16.98
CA PHE A 296 -3.53 9.04 17.02
C PHE A 296 -2.93 7.65 16.91
N PRO A 297 -3.63 6.60 17.38
CA PRO A 297 -3.19 5.22 17.22
C PRO A 297 -3.04 4.80 15.77
N CYS A 298 -1.94 4.12 15.45
CA CYS A 298 -1.54 3.76 14.10
C CYS A 298 -1.44 2.25 13.91
N ASP A 299 -1.86 1.79 12.72
CA ASP A 299 -1.52 0.53 12.11
C ASP A 299 -0.35 0.78 11.15
N ILE A 300 0.77 0.10 11.37
CA ILE A 300 2.05 0.38 10.73
C ILE A 300 2.56 -0.90 10.06
N GLU A 301 2.77 -0.85 8.73
CA GLU A 301 3.50 -1.89 8.02
C GLU A 301 5.00 -1.59 8.06
N TRP A 302 5.81 -2.59 8.38
CA TRP A 302 7.24 -2.43 8.51
C TRP A 302 8.02 -3.60 7.90
N ALA A 303 9.29 -3.35 7.57
CA ALA A 303 10.22 -4.35 7.07
C ALA A 303 11.60 -4.20 7.71
N LEU A 304 12.29 -5.30 7.96
CA LEU A 304 13.68 -5.35 8.37
C LEU A 304 14.50 -5.95 7.24
N ALA A 305 15.48 -5.20 6.77
CA ALA A 305 16.43 -5.65 5.75
C ALA A 305 17.82 -5.09 6.06
N ARG A 306 18.84 -5.94 6.00
CA ARG A 306 20.25 -5.57 6.25
C ARG A 306 20.43 -4.82 7.58
N GLY A 307 19.72 -5.27 8.61
CA GLY A 307 19.78 -4.69 9.95
C GLY A 307 19.08 -3.34 10.12
N LYS A 308 18.36 -2.82 9.12
CA LYS A 308 17.64 -1.55 9.18
C LYS A 308 16.14 -1.75 9.05
N PHE A 309 15.37 -1.07 9.92
CA PHE A 309 13.92 -1.00 9.80
C PHE A 309 13.49 0.04 8.75
N TYR A 310 12.45 -0.30 8.01
CA TYR A 310 11.76 0.56 7.05
C TYR A 310 10.27 0.57 7.35
N LEU A 311 9.65 1.73 7.29
CA LEU A 311 8.20 1.89 7.36
C LEU A 311 7.66 1.86 5.94
N LEU A 312 6.70 0.96 5.69
CA LEU A 312 6.13 0.73 4.37
C LEU A 312 4.75 1.37 4.20
N GLN A 313 4.03 1.54 5.32
CA GLN A 313 2.73 2.22 5.38
C GLN A 313 2.43 2.58 6.83
N SER A 314 1.63 3.64 7.04
CA SER A 314 0.99 3.94 8.32
C SER A 314 -0.41 4.49 8.06
N ARG A 315 -1.38 4.02 8.84
CA ARG A 315 -2.76 4.50 8.77
C ARG A 315 -3.38 4.59 10.18
N PRO A 316 -4.42 5.44 10.37
CA PRO A 316 -5.16 5.47 11.62
C PRO A 316 -5.86 4.14 11.90
N ILE A 317 -5.91 3.74 13.18
CA ILE A 317 -6.80 2.67 13.62
C ILE A 317 -8.18 3.27 13.84
N THR A 318 -9.16 2.88 13.01
CA THR A 318 -10.52 3.45 13.01
C THR A 318 -11.54 2.63 13.81
N THR A 319 -11.16 1.46 14.30
CA THR A 319 -12.05 0.48 14.98
C THR A 319 -11.90 0.48 16.51
N LEU A 320 -11.42 1.55 17.11
CA LEU A 320 -11.20 1.68 18.56
C LEU A 320 -12.47 2.05 19.33
#